data_418010d72b18cafadaf45c5120690540
#
_entry.id   418010d72b18cafadaf45c5120690540
#
_cell.length_a   1.000
_cell.length_b   1.000
_cell.length_c   1.000
_cell.angle_alpha   90.00
_cell.angle_beta   90.00
_cell.angle_gamma   90.00
#
_symmetry.space_group_name_H-M   'P 1'
#
loop_
_entity.id
_entity.type
_entity.pdbx_description
1 polymer ?
#
loop_
_entity_poly.entity_id
_entity_poly.type
_entity_poly.pdbx_seq_one_letter_code
_entity_poly.pdbx_strand_id
1 'polypeptide(L)'
;MTITQLLKHLQSGKPLDAVYLIMGQMDYFQRRLKTAFKNVIPEAEQTMNFASYDLETVPLAVGLDDAMAAPFFGERRVVCLDDPVFLTGETKKSKVEHDLDSLEKYLTAPMPSTVLVFFAPYAKLDGRKKIVKQLKKAATTIELGDFSERDVRQFFQAQLQQDAYTIDDNALNQLIQRTDADLTLMMNEKDKLELFSLPEHHIALDAVTGLVRQTLTQNVFDLVNRVLAKNTAGAVALYRELLQAKEEPLRINAILQGQFRLLIQTKVLAKQGYSQGKLASTLKVHPYRVKLALQTQRRFQLTDLNRAYLGLYKVERQMKSTALDPELLFSLFMTQFAGQKVTV
;
A
#
# COMPACT_ATOMS: atom_id res chain seq x y z
N MET A 1 -17.35 2.76 -13.13
CA MET A 1 -16.32 3.44 -13.97
C MET A 1 -14.96 2.98 -13.51
N THR A 2 -14.01 2.69 -14.43
CA THR A 2 -12.62 2.38 -14.06
C THR A 2 -11.79 3.65 -13.81
N ILE A 3 -10.65 3.51 -13.12
CA ILE A 3 -9.73 4.65 -12.87
C ILE A 3 -9.31 5.33 -14.18
N THR A 4 -8.92 4.52 -15.17
CA THR A 4 -8.49 5.03 -16.49
C THR A 4 -9.61 5.76 -17.23
N GLN A 5 -10.85 5.26 -17.11
CA GLN A 5 -12.02 5.92 -17.69
C GLN A 5 -12.30 7.26 -16.99
N LEU A 6 -12.19 7.32 -15.65
CA LEU A 6 -12.36 8.56 -14.90
C LEU A 6 -11.30 9.59 -15.28
N LEU A 7 -10.01 9.21 -15.30
CA LEU A 7 -8.93 10.12 -15.69
C LEU A 7 -9.14 10.71 -17.09
N LYS A 8 -9.54 9.90 -18.07
CA LYS A 8 -9.90 10.37 -19.42
C LYS A 8 -11.13 11.29 -19.41
N HIS A 9 -12.12 10.97 -18.55
CA HIS A 9 -13.34 11.78 -18.44
C HIS A 9 -13.04 13.16 -17.85
N LEU A 10 -12.23 13.25 -16.81
CA LEU A 10 -11.80 14.52 -16.20
C LEU A 10 -11.04 15.42 -17.17
N GLN A 11 -10.30 14.83 -18.13
CA GLN A 11 -9.56 15.58 -19.17
C GLN A 11 -10.40 15.95 -20.38
N SER A 12 -11.60 15.39 -20.54
CA SER A 12 -12.38 15.49 -21.78
C SER A 12 -13.24 16.76 -21.90
N GLY A 13 -13.31 17.59 -20.85
CA GLY A 13 -14.20 18.77 -20.79
C GLY A 13 -15.70 18.43 -20.71
N LYS A 14 -16.07 17.16 -20.62
CA LYS A 14 -17.47 16.73 -20.51
C LYS A 14 -18.06 17.07 -19.13
N PRO A 15 -19.40 17.15 -19.01
CA PRO A 15 -20.05 17.36 -17.72
C PRO A 15 -19.62 16.29 -16.70
N LEU A 16 -19.38 16.73 -15.47
CA LEU A 16 -19.01 15.88 -14.36
C LEU A 16 -20.22 15.65 -13.44
N ASP A 17 -20.23 14.52 -12.76
CA ASP A 17 -21.20 14.28 -11.71
C ASP A 17 -20.92 15.19 -10.51
N ALA A 18 -21.97 15.54 -9.76
CA ALA A 18 -21.84 16.44 -8.62
C ALA A 18 -21.11 15.80 -7.42
N VAL A 19 -21.14 14.46 -7.31
CA VAL A 19 -20.52 13.74 -6.18
C VAL A 19 -19.75 12.53 -6.67
N TYR A 20 -18.52 12.38 -6.19
CA TYR A 20 -17.66 11.23 -6.43
C TYR A 20 -17.24 10.57 -5.11
N LEU A 21 -17.12 9.25 -5.12
CA LEU A 21 -16.60 8.46 -4.01
C LEU A 21 -15.46 7.56 -4.49
N ILE A 22 -14.24 7.89 -4.10
CA ILE A 22 -13.02 7.15 -4.41
C ILE A 22 -12.67 6.25 -3.23
N MET A 23 -12.75 4.94 -3.41
CA MET A 23 -12.52 3.96 -2.34
C MET A 23 -11.27 3.12 -2.61
N GLY A 24 -10.50 2.82 -1.57
CA GLY A 24 -9.35 1.89 -1.62
C GLY A 24 -8.03 2.52 -1.19
N GLN A 25 -7.05 1.67 -0.86
CA GLN A 25 -5.80 2.05 -0.18
C GLN A 25 -4.63 2.33 -1.14
N MET A 26 -4.89 2.69 -2.39
CA MET A 26 -3.84 2.94 -3.38
C MET A 26 -3.46 4.42 -3.47
N ASP A 27 -2.52 4.85 -2.66
CA ASP A 27 -2.08 6.24 -2.53
C ASP A 27 -1.69 6.89 -3.85
N TYR A 28 -1.04 6.14 -4.76
CA TYR A 28 -0.68 6.65 -6.07
C TYR A 28 -1.92 7.13 -6.84
N PHE A 29 -2.96 6.32 -6.91
CA PHE A 29 -4.18 6.70 -7.64
C PHE A 29 -4.99 7.76 -6.92
N GLN A 30 -5.01 7.75 -5.59
CA GLN A 30 -5.68 8.82 -4.83
C GLN A 30 -5.05 10.17 -5.13
N ARG A 31 -3.72 10.29 -5.03
CA ARG A 31 -2.99 11.50 -5.36
C ARG A 31 -3.18 11.91 -6.83
N ARG A 32 -3.08 10.96 -7.76
CA ARG A 32 -3.26 11.22 -9.20
C ARG A 32 -4.68 11.71 -9.53
N LEU A 33 -5.70 11.09 -8.94
CA LEU A 33 -7.10 11.51 -9.11
C LEU A 33 -7.35 12.88 -8.49
N LYS A 34 -6.81 13.15 -7.31
CA LYS A 34 -6.91 14.45 -6.64
C LYS A 34 -6.32 15.56 -7.50
N THR A 35 -5.14 15.35 -8.08
CA THR A 35 -4.53 16.26 -9.04
C THR A 35 -5.39 16.42 -10.30
N ALA A 36 -5.95 15.33 -10.83
CA ALA A 36 -6.81 15.38 -12.00
C ALA A 36 -8.11 16.15 -11.74
N PHE A 37 -8.74 16.00 -10.57
CA PHE A 37 -9.89 16.80 -10.16
C PHE A 37 -9.53 18.27 -9.98
N LYS A 38 -8.38 18.59 -9.40
CA LYS A 38 -7.89 19.97 -9.30
C LYS A 38 -7.72 20.61 -10.68
N ASN A 39 -7.17 19.87 -11.64
CA ASN A 39 -6.92 20.36 -13.00
C ASN A 39 -8.18 20.50 -13.87
N VAL A 40 -9.36 20.11 -13.37
CA VAL A 40 -10.66 20.46 -14.00
C VAL A 40 -10.90 21.96 -13.91
N ILE A 41 -10.32 22.63 -12.93
CA ILE A 41 -10.38 24.07 -12.73
C ILE A 41 -9.18 24.71 -13.44
N PRO A 42 -9.39 25.77 -14.24
CA PRO A 42 -8.29 26.54 -14.83
C PRO A 42 -7.27 26.98 -13.78
N GLU A 43 -5.99 26.95 -14.10
CA GLU A 43 -4.89 27.18 -13.14
C GLU A 43 -5.06 28.51 -12.39
N ALA A 44 -5.46 29.58 -13.09
CA ALA A 44 -5.70 30.91 -12.51
C ALA A 44 -6.82 30.93 -11.45
N GLU A 45 -7.74 29.98 -11.50
CA GLU A 45 -8.91 29.90 -10.62
C GLU A 45 -8.74 28.88 -9.47
N GLN A 46 -7.72 28.02 -9.53
CA GLN A 46 -7.55 26.90 -8.58
C GLN A 46 -7.46 27.38 -7.12
N THR A 47 -6.80 28.50 -6.87
CA THR A 47 -6.63 29.03 -5.50
C THR A 47 -7.96 29.34 -4.82
N MET A 48 -8.98 29.72 -5.59
CA MET A 48 -10.27 30.16 -5.06
C MET A 48 -11.36 29.08 -5.18
N ASN A 49 -11.20 28.15 -6.14
CA ASN A 49 -12.26 27.18 -6.48
C ASN A 49 -11.88 25.72 -6.20
N PHE A 50 -10.64 25.46 -5.74
CA PHE A 50 -10.25 24.14 -5.28
C PHE A 50 -9.94 24.15 -3.78
N ALA A 51 -10.59 23.26 -3.04
CA ALA A 51 -10.31 23.04 -1.61
C ALA A 51 -10.16 21.54 -1.28
N SER A 52 -9.40 21.26 -0.25
CA SER A 52 -9.25 19.90 0.27
C SER A 52 -9.20 19.92 1.79
N TYR A 53 -10.02 19.10 2.43
CA TYR A 53 -10.20 19.01 3.87
C TYR A 53 -9.93 17.61 4.36
N ASP A 54 -8.98 17.47 5.29
CA ASP A 54 -8.73 16.24 6.02
C ASP A 54 -9.75 16.12 7.17
N LEU A 55 -10.66 15.17 7.05
CA LEU A 55 -11.73 14.95 8.01
C LEU A 55 -11.27 14.25 9.31
N GLU A 56 -10.02 13.86 9.43
CA GLU A 56 -9.45 13.50 10.75
C GLU A 56 -9.21 14.75 11.64
N THR A 57 -9.05 15.92 11.02
CA THR A 57 -8.67 17.17 11.70
C THR A 57 -9.70 18.31 11.56
N VAL A 58 -10.52 18.27 10.50
CA VAL A 58 -11.49 19.33 10.16
C VAL A 58 -12.92 18.78 10.20
N PRO A 59 -13.90 19.50 10.81
CA PRO A 59 -15.30 19.10 10.77
C PRO A 59 -15.85 19.04 9.33
N LEU A 60 -16.67 18.03 9.06
CA LEU A 60 -17.35 17.87 7.77
C LEU A 60 -18.15 19.11 7.37
N ALA A 61 -18.74 19.82 8.33
CA ALA A 61 -19.51 21.04 8.08
C ALA A 61 -18.71 22.09 7.30
N VAL A 62 -17.41 22.26 7.62
CA VAL A 62 -16.54 23.22 6.92
C VAL A 62 -16.43 22.89 5.43
N GLY A 63 -16.20 21.60 5.11
CA GLY A 63 -16.12 21.17 3.72
C GLY A 63 -17.47 21.24 2.98
N LEU A 64 -18.59 21.03 3.68
CA LEU A 64 -19.94 21.17 3.11
C LEU A 64 -20.32 22.63 2.89
N ASP A 65 -19.97 23.53 3.80
CA ASP A 65 -20.19 24.98 3.64
C ASP A 65 -19.46 25.48 2.39
N ASP A 66 -18.22 25.04 2.19
CA ASP A 66 -17.45 25.36 0.99
C ASP A 66 -18.06 24.72 -0.27
N ALA A 67 -18.57 23.48 -0.19
CA ALA A 67 -19.23 22.82 -1.29
C ALA A 67 -20.57 23.47 -1.70
N MET A 68 -21.24 24.15 -0.79
CA MET A 68 -22.47 24.90 -1.03
C MET A 68 -22.21 26.31 -1.56
N ALA A 69 -20.99 26.82 -1.44
CA ALA A 69 -20.62 28.13 -1.94
C ALA A 69 -20.54 28.14 -3.46
N ALA A 70 -20.99 29.23 -4.08
CA ALA A 70 -20.83 29.42 -5.53
C ALA A 70 -19.32 29.56 -5.87
N PRO A 71 -18.93 29.15 -7.10
CA PRO A 71 -17.57 29.38 -7.58
C PRO A 71 -17.23 30.88 -7.61
N PHE A 72 -15.97 31.20 -7.33
CA PHE A 72 -15.47 32.56 -7.39
C PHE A 72 -14.85 32.81 -8.78
N PHE A 73 -15.45 33.65 -9.58
CA PHE A 73 -15.06 33.94 -10.97
C PHE A 73 -14.84 32.68 -11.85
N GLY A 74 -15.70 31.72 -11.80
CA GLY A 74 -15.57 30.53 -12.61
C GLY A 74 -16.91 29.80 -12.76
N GLU A 75 -16.89 28.73 -13.55
CA GLU A 75 -18.07 27.90 -13.75
C GLU A 75 -18.19 26.77 -12.72
N ARG A 76 -17.08 26.42 -12.04
CA ARG A 76 -17.04 25.21 -11.27
C ARG A 76 -16.14 25.33 -10.04
N ARG A 77 -16.58 24.69 -8.96
CA ARG A 77 -15.81 24.46 -7.73
C ARG A 77 -15.54 22.97 -7.53
N VAL A 78 -14.38 22.63 -6.99
CA VAL A 78 -14.04 21.26 -6.57
C VAL A 78 -13.67 21.24 -5.11
N VAL A 79 -14.36 20.41 -4.33
CA VAL A 79 -14.10 20.21 -2.91
C VAL A 79 -13.76 18.75 -2.67
N CYS A 80 -12.56 18.48 -2.15
CA CYS A 80 -12.09 17.15 -1.79
C CYS A 80 -12.21 16.95 -0.26
N LEU A 81 -12.79 15.83 0.13
CA LEU A 81 -12.94 15.41 1.52
C LEU A 81 -12.14 14.13 1.72
N ASP A 82 -11.02 14.25 2.43
CA ASP A 82 -10.09 13.15 2.67
C ASP A 82 -10.43 12.46 4.00
N ASP A 83 -10.14 11.16 4.08
CA ASP A 83 -10.22 10.34 5.28
C ASP A 83 -11.55 10.39 6.04
N PRO A 84 -12.70 10.14 5.40
CA PRO A 84 -14.01 10.13 6.03
C PRO A 84 -14.20 8.87 6.90
N VAL A 85 -13.50 8.81 8.04
CA VAL A 85 -13.50 7.68 9.00
C VAL A 85 -14.91 7.28 9.43
N PHE A 86 -15.85 8.25 9.51
CA PHE A 86 -17.24 7.99 9.85
C PHE A 86 -17.97 7.05 8.88
N LEU A 87 -17.44 6.86 7.66
CA LEU A 87 -17.99 5.87 6.70
C LEU A 87 -17.56 4.43 7.02
N THR A 88 -16.61 4.23 7.92
CA THR A 88 -16.09 2.89 8.29
C THR A 88 -16.80 2.31 9.51
N GLY A 89 -16.57 1.04 9.81
CA GLY A 89 -16.98 0.40 11.06
C GLY A 89 -15.94 0.54 12.18
N GLU A 90 -14.86 1.30 11.95
CA GLU A 90 -13.84 1.49 12.97
C GLU A 90 -14.35 2.36 14.11
N THR A 91 -14.09 1.93 15.34
CA THR A 91 -14.43 2.66 16.59
C THR A 91 -13.33 3.64 17.01
N LYS A 92 -12.44 4.03 16.09
CA LYS A 92 -11.53 5.13 16.39
C LYS A 92 -12.36 6.33 16.81
N LYS A 93 -12.18 6.78 18.05
CA LYS A 93 -12.75 8.07 18.48
C LYS A 93 -12.15 9.14 17.58
N SER A 94 -12.94 9.59 16.61
CA SER A 94 -12.60 10.82 15.89
C SER A 94 -12.44 11.93 16.92
N LYS A 95 -11.38 12.70 16.81
CA LYS A 95 -11.19 13.90 17.65
C LYS A 95 -12.16 15.02 17.23
N VAL A 96 -12.77 14.85 16.06
CA VAL A 96 -13.65 15.83 15.41
C VAL A 96 -15.04 15.23 15.28
N GLU A 97 -16.04 16.00 15.63
CA GLU A 97 -17.46 15.65 15.48
C GLU A 97 -17.94 16.06 14.07
N HIS A 98 -18.65 15.14 13.40
CA HIS A 98 -19.14 15.35 12.04
C HIS A 98 -20.66 15.38 12.01
N ASP A 99 -21.23 16.44 11.45
CA ASP A 99 -22.66 16.55 11.19
C ASP A 99 -23.04 15.75 9.93
N LEU A 100 -23.55 14.53 10.16
CA LEU A 100 -23.96 13.63 9.08
C LEU A 100 -25.34 14.00 8.51
N ASP A 101 -26.19 14.69 9.28
CA ASP A 101 -27.50 15.12 8.81
C ASP A 101 -27.37 16.19 7.74
N SER A 102 -26.42 17.11 7.88
CA SER A 102 -26.09 18.10 6.84
C SER A 102 -25.57 17.42 5.56
N LEU A 103 -24.75 16.38 5.68
CA LEU A 103 -24.32 15.59 4.52
C LEU A 103 -25.51 14.88 3.84
N GLU A 104 -26.42 14.28 4.60
CA GLU A 104 -27.60 13.65 4.04
C GLU A 104 -28.46 14.64 3.25
N LYS A 105 -28.63 15.84 3.75
CA LYS A 105 -29.34 16.93 3.05
C LYS A 105 -28.61 17.32 1.76
N TYR A 106 -27.30 17.54 1.82
CA TYR A 106 -26.50 17.89 0.63
C TYR A 106 -26.60 16.82 -0.47
N LEU A 107 -26.55 15.53 -0.11
CA LEU A 107 -26.62 14.42 -1.07
C LEU A 107 -27.98 14.31 -1.77
N THR A 108 -29.06 14.89 -1.22
CA THR A 108 -30.38 14.92 -1.88
C THR A 108 -30.50 16.01 -2.94
N ALA A 109 -29.76 17.11 -2.80
CA ALA A 109 -29.75 18.25 -3.72
C ALA A 109 -28.32 18.85 -3.79
N PRO A 110 -27.37 18.15 -4.42
CA PRO A 110 -26.00 18.65 -4.55
C PRO A 110 -25.94 19.94 -5.37
N MET A 111 -25.01 20.82 -5.02
CA MET A 111 -24.80 22.07 -5.78
C MET A 111 -24.33 21.77 -7.20
N PRO A 112 -25.06 22.21 -8.26
CA PRO A 112 -24.73 21.82 -9.63
C PRO A 112 -23.38 22.37 -10.14
N SER A 113 -22.91 23.49 -9.56
CA SER A 113 -21.62 24.09 -9.89
C SER A 113 -20.44 23.48 -9.09
N THR A 114 -20.70 22.55 -8.17
CA THR A 114 -19.67 21.96 -7.31
C THR A 114 -19.48 20.47 -7.61
N VAL A 115 -18.24 20.04 -7.67
CA VAL A 115 -17.84 18.62 -7.69
C VAL A 115 -17.31 18.27 -6.29
N LEU A 116 -18.10 17.53 -5.53
CA LEU A 116 -17.72 17.04 -4.20
C LEU A 116 -17.10 15.66 -4.33
N VAL A 117 -15.86 15.49 -3.85
CA VAL A 117 -15.11 14.23 -3.99
C VAL A 117 -14.72 13.70 -2.62
N PHE A 118 -15.20 12.52 -2.28
CA PHE A 118 -14.76 11.78 -1.09
C PHE A 118 -13.60 10.86 -1.44
N PHE A 119 -12.45 11.06 -0.80
CA PHE A 119 -11.31 10.16 -0.84
C PHE A 119 -11.31 9.28 0.41
N ALA A 120 -11.78 8.05 0.25
CA ALA A 120 -11.91 7.08 1.33
C ALA A 120 -10.83 5.98 1.20
N PRO A 121 -9.64 6.12 1.85
CA PRO A 121 -8.53 5.17 1.74
C PRO A 121 -8.78 3.90 2.55
N TYR A 122 -9.99 3.35 2.43
CA TYR A 122 -10.42 2.20 3.20
C TYR A 122 -10.76 1.03 2.26
N ALA A 123 -10.33 -0.18 2.63
CA ALA A 123 -10.66 -1.38 1.88
C ALA A 123 -12.18 -1.66 1.84
N LYS A 124 -12.91 -1.24 2.87
CA LYS A 124 -14.38 -1.41 2.95
C LYS A 124 -15.01 -0.29 3.77
N LEU A 125 -16.20 0.14 3.34
CA LEU A 125 -17.08 1.00 4.11
C LEU A 125 -18.13 0.16 4.84
N ASP A 126 -18.67 0.67 5.97
CA ASP A 126 -19.72 0.00 6.71
C ASP A 126 -21.08 0.19 6.02
N GLY A 127 -21.44 -0.74 5.17
CA GLY A 127 -22.70 -0.73 4.41
C GLY A 127 -23.99 -0.79 5.26
N ARG A 128 -23.90 -0.98 6.59
CA ARG A 128 -25.06 -0.92 7.49
C ARG A 128 -25.45 0.53 7.78
N LYS A 129 -24.50 1.46 7.72
CA LYS A 129 -24.74 2.87 7.99
C LYS A 129 -25.59 3.51 6.89
N LYS A 130 -26.61 4.28 7.31
CA LYS A 130 -27.52 5.01 6.40
C LYS A 130 -26.76 5.92 5.46
N ILE A 131 -25.81 6.72 6.00
CA ILE A 131 -25.03 7.66 5.22
C ILE A 131 -24.20 6.98 4.12
N VAL A 132 -23.63 5.80 4.38
CA VAL A 132 -22.88 5.03 3.36
C VAL A 132 -23.76 4.59 2.21
N LYS A 133 -25.02 4.15 2.52
CA LYS A 133 -26.00 3.77 1.49
C LYS A 133 -26.41 4.97 0.64
N GLN A 134 -26.66 6.12 1.27
CA GLN A 134 -27.05 7.35 0.60
C GLN A 134 -25.90 7.89 -0.28
N LEU A 135 -24.67 7.94 0.26
CA LEU A 135 -23.50 8.38 -0.50
C LEU A 135 -23.23 7.49 -1.72
N LYS A 136 -23.29 6.17 -1.57
CA LYS A 136 -23.13 5.25 -2.71
C LYS A 136 -24.23 5.37 -3.77
N LYS A 137 -25.43 5.80 -3.38
CA LYS A 137 -26.53 6.04 -4.31
C LYS A 137 -26.36 7.36 -5.06
N ALA A 138 -25.87 8.40 -4.39
CA ALA A 138 -25.72 9.74 -4.94
C ALA A 138 -24.40 9.94 -5.72
N ALA A 139 -23.35 9.20 -5.37
CA ALA A 139 -22.02 9.38 -5.92
C ALA A 139 -21.68 8.40 -7.05
N THR A 140 -20.93 8.88 -8.02
CA THR A 140 -20.19 8.00 -8.92
C THR A 140 -19.03 7.37 -8.15
N THR A 141 -19.16 6.07 -7.86
CA THR A 141 -18.18 5.31 -7.06
C THR A 141 -17.08 4.70 -7.92
N ILE A 142 -15.84 4.92 -7.53
CA ILE A 142 -14.63 4.30 -8.10
C ILE A 142 -13.95 3.47 -7.01
N GLU A 143 -13.84 2.18 -7.23
CA GLU A 143 -13.12 1.29 -6.33
C GLU A 143 -11.69 1.10 -6.85
N LEU A 144 -10.72 1.57 -6.06
CA LEU A 144 -9.30 1.30 -6.26
C LEU A 144 -9.04 -0.11 -5.72
N GLY A 145 -9.22 -1.12 -6.57
CA GLY A 145 -9.03 -2.52 -6.20
C GLY A 145 -7.56 -2.85 -5.94
N ASP A 146 -7.34 -4.02 -5.34
CA ASP A 146 -5.99 -4.56 -5.20
C ASP A 146 -5.44 -4.94 -6.59
N PHE A 147 -4.31 -4.36 -6.95
CA PHE A 147 -3.60 -4.71 -8.17
C PHE A 147 -2.84 -6.01 -7.96
N SER A 148 -3.01 -6.96 -8.86
CA SER A 148 -2.14 -8.13 -8.90
C SER A 148 -0.75 -7.74 -9.41
N GLU A 149 0.26 -8.58 -9.18
CA GLU A 149 1.60 -8.40 -9.77
C GLU A 149 1.55 -8.16 -11.29
N ARG A 150 0.64 -8.86 -11.98
CA ARG A 150 0.44 -8.70 -13.42
C ARG A 150 -0.10 -7.31 -13.77
N ASP A 151 -1.06 -6.81 -13.00
CA ASP A 151 -1.66 -5.49 -13.24
C ASP A 151 -0.63 -4.39 -12.97
N VAL A 152 0.16 -4.52 -11.89
CA VAL A 152 1.26 -3.60 -11.56
C VAL A 152 2.30 -3.56 -12.69
N ARG A 153 2.71 -4.73 -13.18
CA ARG A 153 3.65 -4.86 -14.30
C ARG A 153 3.13 -4.16 -15.55
N GLN A 154 1.90 -4.48 -15.95
CA GLN A 154 1.29 -3.91 -17.15
C GLN A 154 1.11 -2.40 -17.03
N PHE A 155 0.68 -1.93 -15.86
CA PHE A 155 0.50 -0.51 -15.63
C PHE A 155 1.83 0.25 -15.68
N PHE A 156 2.87 -0.25 -15.02
CA PHE A 156 4.18 0.39 -15.00
C PHE A 156 4.79 0.46 -16.41
N GLN A 157 4.75 -0.65 -17.16
CA GLN A 157 5.19 -0.67 -18.56
C GLN A 157 4.42 0.31 -19.45
N ALA A 158 3.09 0.39 -19.28
CA ALA A 158 2.29 1.35 -20.03
C ALA A 158 2.61 2.82 -19.69
N GLN A 159 2.98 3.13 -18.43
CA GLN A 159 3.43 4.47 -18.07
C GLN A 159 4.79 4.80 -18.68
N LEU A 160 5.76 3.87 -18.65
CA LEU A 160 7.06 4.05 -19.32
C LEU A 160 6.90 4.29 -20.82
N GLN A 161 6.02 3.52 -21.49
CA GLN A 161 5.75 3.69 -22.93
C GLN A 161 5.14 5.06 -23.27
N GLN A 162 4.28 5.62 -22.38
CA GLN A 162 3.75 6.98 -22.57
C GLN A 162 4.84 8.05 -22.55
N ASP A 163 5.91 7.82 -21.77
CA ASP A 163 7.05 8.72 -21.63
C ASP A 163 8.20 8.33 -22.58
N ALA A 164 7.93 7.42 -23.56
CA ALA A 164 8.86 6.90 -24.56
C ALA A 164 10.07 6.12 -23.98
N TYR A 165 9.88 5.47 -22.82
CA TYR A 165 10.88 4.59 -22.20
C TYR A 165 10.50 3.11 -22.33
N THR A 166 11.53 2.26 -22.25
CA THR A 166 11.44 0.80 -22.17
C THR A 166 12.18 0.28 -20.94
N ILE A 167 11.93 -0.95 -20.53
CA ILE A 167 12.58 -1.60 -19.40
C ILE A 167 12.82 -3.08 -19.69
N ASP A 168 13.99 -3.59 -19.32
CA ASP A 168 14.29 -5.03 -19.37
C ASP A 168 13.37 -5.82 -18.47
N ASP A 169 13.00 -7.04 -18.90
CA ASP A 169 12.20 -7.94 -18.05
C ASP A 169 12.89 -8.27 -16.72
N ASN A 170 14.21 -8.43 -16.71
CA ASN A 170 14.98 -8.67 -15.50
C ASN A 170 14.99 -7.44 -14.57
N ALA A 171 15.12 -6.24 -15.14
CA ALA A 171 15.03 -4.98 -14.40
C ALA A 171 13.64 -4.80 -13.78
N LEU A 172 12.58 -5.06 -14.55
CA LEU A 172 11.22 -4.98 -14.06
C LEU A 172 10.92 -6.02 -12.97
N ASN A 173 11.40 -7.25 -13.12
CA ASN A 173 11.30 -8.28 -12.08
C ASN A 173 11.99 -7.83 -10.78
N GLN A 174 13.19 -7.26 -10.91
CA GLN A 174 13.95 -6.75 -9.77
C GLN A 174 13.25 -5.56 -9.10
N LEU A 175 12.64 -4.65 -9.87
CA LEU A 175 11.86 -3.54 -9.35
C LEU A 175 10.64 -4.03 -8.58
N ILE A 176 9.86 -4.94 -9.15
CA ILE A 176 8.70 -5.58 -8.50
C ILE A 176 9.12 -6.26 -7.19
N GLN A 177 10.25 -6.97 -7.21
CA GLN A 177 10.76 -7.62 -6.00
C GLN A 177 11.15 -6.61 -4.93
N ARG A 178 11.91 -5.55 -5.27
CA ARG A 178 12.40 -4.53 -4.31
C ARG A 178 11.28 -3.69 -3.70
N THR A 179 10.15 -3.59 -4.40
CA THR A 179 8.97 -2.79 -3.99
C THR A 179 7.79 -3.63 -3.49
N ASP A 180 7.95 -4.96 -3.32
CA ASP A 180 6.86 -5.89 -2.92
C ASP A 180 5.63 -5.84 -3.86
N ALA A 181 5.82 -5.54 -5.15
CA ALA A 181 4.76 -5.29 -6.12
C ALA A 181 3.80 -4.15 -5.69
N ASP A 182 4.28 -3.22 -4.87
CA ASP A 182 3.54 -2.01 -4.52
C ASP A 182 3.67 -0.98 -5.65
N LEU A 183 2.54 -0.68 -6.31
CA LEU A 183 2.51 0.26 -7.42
C LEU A 183 2.95 1.67 -7.01
N THR A 184 2.59 2.11 -5.81
CA THR A 184 2.96 3.44 -5.31
C THR A 184 4.47 3.55 -5.17
N LEU A 185 5.11 2.54 -4.58
CA LEU A 185 6.57 2.50 -4.47
C LEU A 185 7.24 2.44 -5.85
N MET A 186 6.74 1.62 -6.77
CA MET A 186 7.27 1.55 -8.13
C MET A 186 7.19 2.89 -8.86
N MET A 187 6.05 3.57 -8.78
CA MET A 187 5.84 4.86 -9.42
C MET A 187 6.68 5.98 -8.80
N ASN A 188 6.97 5.92 -7.50
CA ASN A 188 7.88 6.86 -6.86
C ASN A 188 9.34 6.69 -7.33
N GLU A 189 9.72 5.51 -7.80
CA GLU A 189 11.05 5.24 -8.36
C GLU A 189 11.17 5.59 -9.86
N LYS A 190 10.01 5.71 -10.56
CA LYS A 190 9.95 5.86 -12.02
C LYS A 190 10.77 7.03 -12.53
N ASP A 191 10.52 8.24 -12.04
CA ASP A 191 11.16 9.47 -12.54
C ASP A 191 12.69 9.41 -12.36
N LYS A 192 13.16 8.83 -11.25
CA LYS A 192 14.58 8.62 -10.98
C LYS A 192 15.22 7.62 -11.94
N LEU A 193 14.52 6.54 -12.25
CA LEU A 193 14.98 5.53 -13.21
C LEU A 193 15.03 6.11 -14.62
N GLU A 194 14.03 6.88 -15.02
CA GLU A 194 13.98 7.56 -16.32
C GLU A 194 15.12 8.58 -16.44
N LEU A 195 15.34 9.42 -15.41
CA LEU A 195 16.42 10.41 -15.41
C LEU A 195 17.81 9.76 -15.55
N PHE A 196 18.03 8.63 -14.87
CA PHE A 196 19.28 7.87 -15.00
C PHE A 196 19.47 7.27 -16.39
N SER A 197 18.39 6.87 -17.04
CA SER A 197 18.39 6.23 -18.35
C SER A 197 18.12 7.20 -19.52
N LEU A 198 18.26 8.50 -19.30
CA LEU A 198 17.97 9.56 -20.27
C LEU A 198 18.66 9.37 -21.65
N PRO A 199 19.95 8.96 -21.73
CA PRO A 199 20.61 8.85 -23.04
C PRO A 199 20.02 7.75 -23.92
N GLU A 200 19.55 6.65 -23.32
CA GLU A 200 19.16 5.44 -24.02
C GLU A 200 17.65 5.24 -24.04
N HIS A 201 16.89 5.96 -23.21
CA HIS A 201 15.46 5.76 -22.99
C HIS A 201 15.11 4.28 -22.66
N HIS A 202 16.09 3.58 -22.04
CA HIS A 202 15.99 2.16 -21.72
C HIS A 202 16.52 1.89 -20.31
N ILE A 203 15.67 1.29 -19.46
CA ILE A 203 15.99 0.98 -18.07
C ILE A 203 16.56 -0.43 -17.99
N ALA A 204 17.86 -0.54 -17.78
CA ALA A 204 18.56 -1.81 -17.59
C ALA A 204 18.58 -2.24 -16.12
N LEU A 205 19.03 -3.48 -15.85
CA LEU A 205 19.06 -4.07 -14.53
C LEU A 205 19.95 -3.31 -13.53
N ASP A 206 21.05 -2.77 -13.98
CA ASP A 206 22.01 -2.01 -13.16
C ASP A 206 21.40 -0.70 -12.62
N ALA A 207 20.58 -0.01 -13.41
CA ALA A 207 19.82 1.15 -12.97
C ALA A 207 18.95 0.82 -11.77
N VAL A 208 18.17 -0.28 -11.85
CA VAL A 208 17.30 -0.71 -10.76
C VAL A 208 18.12 -1.18 -9.55
N THR A 209 19.18 -1.94 -9.76
CA THR A 209 19.99 -2.48 -8.65
C THR A 209 20.79 -1.39 -7.94
N GLY A 210 21.21 -0.37 -8.64
CA GLY A 210 21.98 0.76 -8.09
C GLY A 210 21.12 1.82 -7.40
N LEU A 211 19.94 2.11 -7.95
CA LEU A 211 19.11 3.24 -7.49
C LEU A 211 17.97 2.88 -6.57
N VAL A 212 17.32 1.72 -6.79
CA VAL A 212 16.14 1.33 -6.01
C VAL A 212 16.58 0.56 -4.77
N ARG A 213 16.33 1.13 -3.60
CA ARG A 213 16.61 0.43 -2.33
C ARG A 213 15.57 -0.64 -2.07
N GLN A 214 16.00 -1.75 -1.48
CA GLN A 214 15.07 -2.75 -0.96
C GLN A 214 14.30 -2.17 0.25
N THR A 215 13.01 -2.51 0.35
CA THR A 215 12.26 -2.23 1.57
C THR A 215 12.78 -3.05 2.74
N LEU A 216 12.54 -2.59 3.98
CA LEU A 216 12.88 -3.40 5.17
C LEU A 216 12.24 -4.79 5.11
N THR A 217 11.02 -4.89 4.59
CA THR A 217 10.31 -6.16 4.42
C THR A 217 11.06 -7.11 3.49
N GLN A 218 11.61 -6.61 2.37
CA GLN A 218 12.41 -7.41 1.44
C GLN A 218 13.75 -7.84 2.05
N ASN A 219 14.45 -6.93 2.71
CA ASN A 219 15.68 -7.28 3.43
C ASN A 219 15.41 -8.37 4.47
N VAL A 220 14.29 -8.28 5.19
CA VAL A 220 13.92 -9.32 6.17
C VAL A 220 13.49 -10.61 5.48
N PHE A 221 12.89 -10.56 4.28
CA PHE A 221 12.63 -11.78 3.50
C PHE A 221 13.94 -12.49 3.08
N ASP A 222 14.95 -11.73 2.67
CA ASP A 222 16.28 -12.27 2.38
C ASP A 222 16.93 -12.85 3.65
N LEU A 223 16.71 -12.21 4.79
CA LEU A 223 17.17 -12.71 6.09
C LEU A 223 16.49 -14.04 6.45
N VAL A 224 15.17 -14.18 6.22
CA VAL A 224 14.43 -15.45 6.37
C VAL A 224 15.05 -16.56 5.51
N ASN A 225 15.37 -16.25 4.26
CA ASN A 225 15.98 -17.22 3.35
C ASN A 225 17.36 -17.68 3.86
N ARG A 226 18.20 -16.76 4.38
CA ARG A 226 19.49 -17.07 4.96
C ARG A 226 19.37 -17.89 6.26
N VAL A 227 18.38 -17.57 7.12
CA VAL A 227 18.06 -18.35 8.33
C VAL A 227 17.68 -19.78 7.95
N LEU A 228 16.75 -19.94 7.02
CA LEU A 228 16.27 -21.26 6.60
C LEU A 228 17.35 -22.09 5.89
N ALA A 229 18.24 -21.42 5.15
CA ALA A 229 19.42 -22.05 4.54
C ALA A 229 20.51 -22.40 5.57
N LYS A 230 20.32 -22.06 6.86
CA LYS A 230 21.32 -22.21 7.93
C LYS A 230 22.65 -21.49 7.63
N ASN A 231 22.60 -20.45 6.79
CA ASN A 231 23.74 -19.59 6.49
C ASN A 231 23.95 -18.59 7.63
N THR A 232 24.56 -19.04 8.72
CA THR A 232 24.75 -18.23 9.94
C THR A 232 25.54 -16.96 9.66
N ALA A 233 26.67 -17.06 8.96
CA ALA A 233 27.52 -15.91 8.65
C ALA A 233 26.77 -14.85 7.82
N GLY A 234 26.10 -15.28 6.74
CA GLY A 234 25.33 -14.39 5.89
C GLY A 234 24.10 -13.78 6.60
N ALA A 235 23.42 -14.55 7.48
CA ALA A 235 22.29 -14.04 8.22
C ALA A 235 22.71 -12.96 9.25
N VAL A 236 23.79 -13.22 10.01
CA VAL A 236 24.31 -12.26 10.98
C VAL A 236 24.86 -11.00 10.30
N ALA A 237 25.56 -11.14 9.16
CA ALA A 237 26.03 -9.99 8.39
C ALA A 237 24.87 -9.09 7.95
N LEU A 238 23.82 -9.66 7.35
CA LEU A 238 22.64 -8.89 6.94
C LEU A 238 21.90 -8.25 8.12
N TYR A 239 21.80 -8.97 9.25
CA TYR A 239 21.17 -8.41 10.46
C TYR A 239 21.96 -7.19 10.96
N ARG A 240 23.30 -7.28 10.98
CA ARG A 240 24.20 -6.16 11.33
C ARG A 240 24.03 -4.97 10.38
N GLU A 241 23.94 -5.21 9.07
CA GLU A 241 23.69 -4.16 8.07
C GLU A 241 22.40 -3.41 8.36
N LEU A 242 21.32 -4.14 8.73
CA LEU A 242 20.06 -3.53 9.12
C LEU A 242 20.17 -2.64 10.38
N LEU A 243 20.92 -3.11 11.39
CA LEU A 243 21.18 -2.31 12.60
C LEU A 243 22.00 -1.05 12.28
N GLN A 244 23.02 -1.16 11.40
CA GLN A 244 23.82 0.00 10.93
C GLN A 244 22.97 0.99 10.13
N ALA A 245 21.97 0.52 9.40
CA ALA A 245 20.97 1.36 8.73
C ALA A 245 19.97 2.00 9.71
N LYS A 246 20.19 1.84 11.03
CA LYS A 246 19.33 2.37 12.12
C LYS A 246 17.93 1.78 12.16
N GLU A 247 17.74 0.59 11.61
CA GLU A 247 16.49 -0.12 11.78
C GLU A 247 16.36 -0.62 13.22
N GLU A 248 15.17 -0.47 13.80
CA GLU A 248 14.91 -0.82 15.19
C GLU A 248 14.88 -2.34 15.37
N PRO A 249 15.67 -2.94 16.30
CA PRO A 249 15.82 -4.38 16.43
C PRO A 249 14.52 -5.15 16.67
N LEU A 250 13.62 -4.61 17.49
CA LEU A 250 12.31 -5.21 17.75
C LEU A 250 11.43 -5.18 16.49
N ARG A 251 11.54 -4.14 15.67
CA ARG A 251 10.85 -4.05 14.40
C ARG A 251 11.34 -5.10 13.40
N ILE A 252 12.67 -5.26 13.27
CA ILE A 252 13.26 -6.33 12.44
C ILE A 252 12.72 -7.68 12.89
N ASN A 253 12.79 -7.97 14.19
CA ASN A 253 12.36 -9.25 14.75
C ASN A 253 10.85 -9.48 14.59
N ALA A 254 10.01 -8.46 14.73
CA ALA A 254 8.57 -8.55 14.51
C ALA A 254 8.23 -8.90 13.05
N ILE A 255 8.95 -8.30 12.07
CA ILE A 255 8.79 -8.63 10.66
C ILE A 255 9.26 -10.05 10.37
N LEU A 256 10.41 -10.47 10.94
CA LEU A 256 10.90 -11.86 10.85
C LEU A 256 9.87 -12.86 11.35
N GLN A 257 9.33 -12.66 12.54
CA GLN A 257 8.29 -13.51 13.09
C GLN A 257 7.04 -13.53 12.21
N GLY A 258 6.64 -12.36 11.68
CA GLY A 258 5.53 -12.23 10.74
C GLY A 258 5.73 -13.07 9.47
N GLN A 259 6.95 -13.09 8.92
CA GLN A 259 7.28 -13.89 7.74
C GLN A 259 7.27 -15.40 8.06
N PHE A 260 7.86 -15.84 9.18
CA PHE A 260 7.80 -17.26 9.58
C PHE A 260 6.35 -17.69 9.86
N ARG A 261 5.55 -16.86 10.51
CA ARG A 261 4.12 -17.10 10.71
C ARG A 261 3.40 -17.28 9.38
N LEU A 262 3.66 -16.43 8.40
CA LEU A 262 3.07 -16.54 7.06
C LEU A 262 3.49 -17.85 6.38
N LEU A 263 4.76 -18.26 6.47
CA LEU A 263 5.24 -19.53 5.93
C LEU A 263 4.53 -20.73 6.58
N ILE A 264 4.36 -20.71 7.90
CA ILE A 264 3.67 -21.76 8.66
C ILE A 264 2.19 -21.82 8.23
N GLN A 265 1.51 -20.69 8.24
CA GLN A 265 0.09 -20.62 7.89
C GLN A 265 -0.15 -21.05 6.43
N THR A 266 0.66 -20.55 5.49
CA THR A 266 0.54 -20.96 4.08
C THR A 266 0.82 -22.46 3.90
N LYS A 267 1.78 -23.04 4.63
CA LYS A 267 2.07 -24.47 4.57
C LYS A 267 0.92 -25.33 5.07
N VAL A 268 0.32 -24.96 6.21
CA VAL A 268 -0.82 -25.69 6.80
C VAL A 268 -2.04 -25.57 5.92
N LEU A 269 -2.41 -24.36 5.50
CA LEU A 269 -3.63 -24.13 4.73
C LEU A 269 -3.51 -24.64 3.28
N ALA A 270 -2.31 -24.56 2.66
CA ALA A 270 -2.09 -25.15 1.34
C ALA A 270 -2.23 -26.68 1.36
N LYS A 271 -1.83 -27.35 2.44
CA LYS A 271 -2.07 -28.79 2.65
C LYS A 271 -3.56 -29.13 2.76
N GLN A 272 -4.37 -28.16 3.19
CA GLN A 272 -5.85 -28.28 3.25
C GLN A 272 -6.52 -27.90 1.92
N GLY A 273 -5.77 -27.66 0.85
CA GLY A 273 -6.32 -27.38 -0.49
C GLY A 273 -6.65 -25.90 -0.77
N TYR A 274 -6.20 -24.96 0.09
CA TYR A 274 -6.44 -23.52 -0.16
C TYR A 274 -5.61 -23.04 -1.38
N SER A 275 -6.29 -22.42 -2.33
CA SER A 275 -5.64 -21.73 -3.46
C SER A 275 -4.93 -20.45 -3.01
N GLN A 276 -3.99 -19.93 -3.83
CA GLN A 276 -3.28 -18.67 -3.55
C GLN A 276 -4.23 -17.50 -3.26
N GLY A 277 -5.30 -17.33 -4.05
CA GLY A 277 -6.28 -16.27 -3.85
C GLY A 277 -7.05 -16.43 -2.53
N LYS A 278 -7.45 -17.69 -2.18
CA LYS A 278 -8.10 -17.98 -0.91
C LYS A 278 -7.18 -17.73 0.29
N LEU A 279 -5.90 -18.06 0.16
CA LEU A 279 -4.89 -17.76 1.19
C LEU A 279 -4.74 -16.25 1.39
N ALA A 280 -4.61 -15.47 0.31
CA ALA A 280 -4.48 -14.03 0.37
C ALA A 280 -5.67 -13.37 1.11
N SER A 281 -6.90 -13.75 0.75
CA SER A 281 -8.11 -13.22 1.38
C SER A 281 -8.27 -13.68 2.83
N THR A 282 -7.94 -14.95 3.15
CA THR A 282 -8.07 -15.50 4.51
C THR A 282 -7.05 -14.92 5.46
N LEU A 283 -5.80 -14.79 5.02
CA LEU A 283 -4.68 -14.27 5.82
C LEU A 283 -4.61 -12.74 5.79
N LYS A 284 -5.41 -12.09 4.95
CA LYS A 284 -5.37 -10.63 4.69
C LYS A 284 -3.97 -10.15 4.32
N VAL A 285 -3.30 -10.87 3.43
CA VAL A 285 -1.94 -10.60 2.96
C VAL A 285 -1.97 -10.41 1.46
N HIS A 286 -1.18 -9.44 0.98
CA HIS A 286 -1.08 -9.17 -0.46
C HIS A 286 -0.77 -10.44 -1.26
N PRO A 287 -1.44 -10.70 -2.41
CA PRO A 287 -1.29 -11.93 -3.20
C PRO A 287 0.15 -12.25 -3.61
N TYR A 288 0.96 -11.23 -3.89
CA TYR A 288 2.38 -11.37 -4.22
C TYR A 288 3.17 -12.00 -3.06
N ARG A 289 2.97 -11.53 -1.82
CA ARG A 289 3.64 -12.10 -0.63
C ARG A 289 3.21 -13.54 -0.36
N VAL A 290 1.94 -13.88 -0.61
CA VAL A 290 1.45 -15.27 -0.52
C VAL A 290 2.12 -16.15 -1.59
N LYS A 291 2.30 -15.65 -2.82
CA LYS A 291 3.04 -16.34 -3.90
C LYS A 291 4.45 -16.69 -3.45
N LEU A 292 5.20 -15.70 -2.92
CA LEU A 292 6.56 -15.92 -2.43
C LEU A 292 6.59 -16.90 -1.24
N ALA A 293 5.66 -16.77 -0.30
CA ALA A 293 5.56 -17.68 0.83
C ALA A 293 5.26 -19.13 0.40
N LEU A 294 4.38 -19.33 -0.59
CA LEU A 294 4.08 -20.65 -1.16
C LEU A 294 5.29 -21.28 -1.86
N GLN A 295 6.10 -20.49 -2.53
CA GLN A 295 7.35 -20.96 -3.16
C GLN A 295 8.38 -21.37 -2.11
N THR A 296 8.59 -20.53 -1.10
CA THR A 296 9.59 -20.76 -0.06
C THR A 296 9.21 -21.94 0.84
N GLN A 297 7.97 -21.99 1.36
CA GLN A 297 7.54 -23.01 2.32
C GLN A 297 7.62 -24.46 1.80
N ARG A 298 7.58 -24.67 0.48
CA ARG A 298 7.69 -26.01 -0.14
C ARG A 298 9.01 -26.69 0.16
N ARG A 299 10.08 -25.93 0.39
CA ARG A 299 11.45 -26.43 0.58
C ARG A 299 11.75 -26.83 2.02
N PHE A 300 10.87 -26.53 2.99
CA PHE A 300 11.16 -26.68 4.40
C PHE A 300 10.08 -27.49 5.13
N GLN A 301 10.47 -28.23 6.17
CA GLN A 301 9.52 -28.94 7.00
C GLN A 301 8.82 -27.97 7.98
N LEU A 302 7.59 -28.33 8.38
CA LEU A 302 6.82 -27.52 9.34
C LEU A 302 7.55 -27.41 10.70
N THR A 303 8.25 -28.47 11.09
CA THR A 303 9.08 -28.52 12.32
C THR A 303 10.18 -27.47 12.31
N ASP A 304 10.86 -27.27 11.17
CA ASP A 304 11.94 -26.28 11.05
C ASP A 304 11.38 -24.85 11.09
N LEU A 305 10.26 -24.60 10.41
CA LEU A 305 9.58 -23.32 10.44
C LEU A 305 9.11 -22.95 11.86
N ASN A 306 8.51 -23.90 12.58
CA ASN A 306 8.08 -23.72 13.96
C ASN A 306 9.27 -23.46 14.89
N ARG A 307 10.37 -24.20 14.71
CA ARG A 307 11.59 -24.03 15.52
C ARG A 307 12.18 -22.62 15.33
N ALA A 308 12.28 -22.16 14.09
CA ALA A 308 12.76 -20.81 13.80
C ALA A 308 11.84 -19.75 14.45
N TYR A 309 10.52 -19.90 14.28
CA TYR A 309 9.54 -18.99 14.88
C TYR A 309 9.65 -18.91 16.40
N LEU A 310 9.73 -20.05 17.08
CA LEU A 310 9.90 -20.13 18.54
C LEU A 310 11.24 -19.58 19.01
N GLY A 311 12.30 -19.79 18.23
CA GLY A 311 13.61 -19.21 18.50
C GLY A 311 13.58 -17.69 18.45
N LEU A 312 12.97 -17.12 17.42
CA LEU A 312 12.79 -15.66 17.28
C LEU A 312 11.89 -15.07 18.37
N TYR A 313 10.86 -15.80 18.83
CA TYR A 313 10.06 -15.40 19.97
C TYR A 313 10.90 -15.30 21.26
N LYS A 314 11.83 -16.23 21.48
CA LYS A 314 12.76 -16.16 22.62
C LYS A 314 13.68 -14.95 22.50
N VAL A 315 14.20 -14.67 21.30
CA VAL A 315 15.02 -13.47 21.02
C VAL A 315 14.24 -12.19 21.38
N GLU A 316 13.00 -12.06 20.93
CA GLU A 316 12.16 -10.90 21.24
C GLU A 316 11.96 -10.72 22.75
N ARG A 317 11.65 -11.82 23.44
CA ARG A 317 11.50 -11.81 24.90
C ARG A 317 12.76 -11.31 25.60
N GLN A 318 13.94 -11.79 25.16
CA GLN A 318 15.23 -11.36 25.72
C GLN A 318 15.52 -9.89 25.41
N MET A 319 15.27 -9.42 24.19
CA MET A 319 15.39 -7.99 23.84
C MET A 319 14.55 -7.08 24.74
N LYS A 320 13.35 -7.53 25.14
CA LYS A 320 12.44 -6.77 26.00
C LYS A 320 12.75 -6.86 27.51
N SER A 321 13.45 -7.91 27.96
CA SER A 321 13.64 -8.20 29.38
C SER A 321 15.10 -8.11 29.85
N THR A 322 16.04 -7.89 28.94
CA THR A 322 17.48 -7.81 29.27
C THR A 322 18.12 -6.64 28.51
N ALA A 323 19.31 -6.24 28.94
CA ALA A 323 20.15 -5.25 28.26
C ALA A 323 21.16 -5.89 27.28
N LEU A 324 20.93 -7.15 26.85
CA LEU A 324 21.84 -7.83 25.94
C LEU A 324 21.76 -7.22 24.54
N ASP A 325 22.89 -7.20 23.86
CA ASP A 325 23.01 -6.70 22.51
C ASP A 325 22.12 -7.50 21.54
N PRO A 326 21.28 -6.84 20.74
CA PRO A 326 20.38 -7.50 19.78
C PRO A 326 21.11 -8.36 18.74
N GLU A 327 22.29 -7.94 18.27
CA GLU A 327 23.10 -8.71 17.32
C GLU A 327 23.61 -10.00 17.97
N LEU A 328 24.05 -9.92 19.23
CA LEU A 328 24.46 -11.10 20.00
C LEU A 328 23.29 -12.08 20.15
N LEU A 329 22.11 -11.60 20.55
CA LEU A 329 20.91 -12.44 20.69
C LEU A 329 20.54 -13.16 19.39
N PHE A 330 20.58 -12.43 18.27
CA PHE A 330 20.32 -13.00 16.96
C PHE A 330 21.40 -14.02 16.55
N SER A 331 22.67 -13.74 16.82
CA SER A 331 23.80 -14.66 16.55
C SER A 331 23.69 -15.97 17.34
N LEU A 332 23.32 -15.90 18.62
CA LEU A 332 23.06 -17.07 19.45
C LEU A 332 21.89 -17.90 18.91
N PHE A 333 20.79 -17.23 18.50
CA PHE A 333 19.67 -17.91 17.84
C PHE A 333 20.13 -18.65 16.59
N MET A 334 20.89 -17.99 15.71
CA MET A 334 21.39 -18.61 14.49
C MET A 334 22.27 -19.82 14.74
N THR A 335 23.17 -19.74 15.71
CA THR A 335 24.06 -20.86 16.11
C THR A 335 23.25 -22.06 16.63
N GLN A 336 22.25 -21.82 17.49
CA GLN A 336 21.35 -22.84 17.99
C GLN A 336 20.50 -23.48 16.90
N PHE A 337 19.93 -22.65 16.01
CA PHE A 337 19.08 -23.12 14.92
C PHE A 337 19.86 -23.94 13.88
N ALA A 338 21.08 -23.51 13.53
CA ALA A 338 21.93 -24.21 12.56
C ALA A 338 22.58 -25.48 13.13
N GLY A 339 22.97 -25.47 14.40
CA GLY A 339 23.71 -26.58 15.07
C GLY A 339 22.85 -27.79 15.44
N GLN A 340 21.54 -27.68 15.49
CA GLN A 340 20.67 -28.82 15.78
C GLN A 340 20.53 -29.71 14.53
N LYS A 341 21.10 -30.95 14.62
CA LYS A 341 20.87 -32.00 13.60
C LYS A 341 19.37 -32.29 13.51
N VAL A 342 18.85 -32.33 12.27
CA VAL A 342 17.52 -32.87 11.99
C VAL A 342 17.54 -34.33 12.45
N THR A 343 16.83 -34.67 13.52
CA THR A 343 16.49 -36.06 13.80
C THR A 343 15.43 -36.44 12.77
N VAL A 344 15.81 -37.36 11.89
CA VAL A 344 14.95 -37.93 10.81
C VAL A 344 13.83 -38.73 11.46
#